data_de62cff797166347aadcf573c209663d
#
_entry.id   de62cff797166347aadcf573c209663d
#
_cell.length_a   1.000
_cell.length_b   1.000
_cell.length_c   1.000
_cell.angle_alpha   90.00
_cell.angle_beta   90.00
_cell.angle_gamma   90.00
#
_symmetry.space_group_name_H-M   'P 1'
#
loop_
_entity.id
_entity.type
_entity.pdbx_description
1 polymer ?
#
loop_
_entity_poly.entity_id
_entity_poly.type
_entity_poly.pdbx_seq_one_letter_code
_entity_poly.pdbx_strand_id
1 'polypeptide(L)'
;MARDHASDKDIRRLSLRFEGEVQGVGFLWTSRRIAQEIGLTGWVRNEWDGSVSMELQGASDQIARFFGRLARAWSYYQPDY
;
A
#
# COMPACT_ATOMS: atom_id res chain seq x y z
N MET A 1 -26.03 9.41 -7.74
CA MET A 1 -26.49 8.52 -8.00
C MET A 1 -25.95 7.27 -7.60
N ALA A 2 -26.29 6.34 -8.17
CA ALA A 2 -25.94 5.05 -7.76
C ALA A 2 -24.47 4.84 -7.63
N ARG A 3 -23.73 5.61 -8.34
CA ARG A 3 -22.39 5.42 -8.31
C ARG A 3 -21.74 5.71 -7.05
N ASP A 4 -22.16 6.67 -6.33
CA ASP A 4 -21.56 6.98 -5.07
C ASP A 4 -21.82 5.89 -4.08
N HIS A 5 -22.99 5.29 -4.17
CA HIS A 5 -23.27 4.22 -3.28
C HIS A 5 -22.44 3.02 -3.57
N ALA A 6 -22.12 2.79 -4.82
CA ALA A 6 -21.30 1.67 -5.17
C ALA A 6 -19.91 1.86 -4.59
N SER A 7 -19.39 3.06 -4.61
CA SER A 7 -18.09 3.31 -4.03
C SER A 7 -18.07 3.03 -2.56
N ASP A 8 -19.11 3.43 -1.86
CA ASP A 8 -19.18 3.19 -0.43
C ASP A 8 -19.26 1.71 -0.13
N LYS A 9 -19.99 0.97 -0.93
CA LYS A 9 -20.10 -0.44 -0.71
C LYS A 9 -18.84 -1.18 -1.04
N ASP A 10 -17.96 -0.55 -1.78
CA ASP A 10 -16.77 -1.18 -2.24
C ASP A 10 -15.57 -0.89 -1.37
N ILE A 11 -15.80 -0.46 -0.17
CA ILE A 11 -14.73 -0.24 0.78
C ILE A 11 -14.18 -1.57 1.26
N ARG A 12 -12.88 -1.68 1.23
CA ARG A 12 -12.21 -2.91 1.62
C ARG A 12 -11.10 -2.63 2.59
N ARG A 13 -10.80 -3.63 3.38
CA ARG A 13 -9.67 -3.55 4.29
C ARG A 13 -8.77 -4.74 4.00
N LEU A 14 -7.51 -4.47 3.76
CA LEU A 14 -6.54 -5.50 3.44
C LEU A 14 -5.43 -5.54 4.47
N SER A 15 -5.00 -6.75 4.77
CA SER A 15 -3.88 -6.96 5.65
C SER A 15 -2.78 -7.57 4.82
N LEU A 16 -1.63 -6.93 4.77
CA LEU A 16 -0.56 -7.30 3.86
C LEU A 16 0.74 -7.50 4.60
N ARG A 17 1.55 -8.38 4.08
CA ARG A 17 2.88 -8.59 4.60
C ARG A 17 3.84 -8.70 3.43
N PHE A 18 4.91 -7.93 3.49
CA PHE A 18 5.93 -7.94 2.46
C PHE A 18 7.21 -8.50 3.04
N GLU A 19 7.81 -9.44 2.33
CA GLU A 19 9.03 -10.07 2.78
C GLU A 19 10.12 -9.87 1.73
N GLY A 20 11.32 -10.25 2.05
CA GLY A 20 12.42 -10.14 1.13
C GLY A 20 13.10 -8.81 1.24
N GLU A 21 13.35 -8.20 0.11
CA GLU A 21 14.13 -6.96 0.08
C GLU A 21 13.28 -5.73 0.31
N VAL A 22 12.49 -5.74 1.35
CA VAL A 22 11.60 -4.62 1.63
C VAL A 22 11.90 -3.92 2.95
N GLN A 23 12.91 -4.41 3.66
CA GLN A 23 13.19 -3.81 4.94
C GLN A 23 13.81 -2.44 4.80
N GLY A 24 13.73 -1.69 5.83
CA GLY A 24 14.34 -0.37 5.87
C GLY A 24 13.33 0.71 5.64
N VAL A 25 13.79 1.92 5.88
CA VAL A 25 12.89 3.06 5.85
C VAL A 25 12.41 3.42 4.46
N GLY A 26 13.15 3.03 3.43
CA GLY A 26 12.76 3.39 2.09
C GLY A 26 11.40 2.84 1.70
N PHE A 27 11.18 1.55 1.96
CA PHE A 27 9.92 0.94 1.60
C PHE A 27 8.79 1.47 2.47
N LEU A 28 9.04 1.62 3.74
CA LEU A 28 8.03 2.11 4.67
C LEU A 28 7.60 3.51 4.30
N TRP A 29 8.55 4.40 4.08
CA TRP A 29 8.22 5.78 3.72
C TRP A 29 7.52 5.88 2.38
N THR A 30 7.96 5.11 1.40
CA THR A 30 7.36 5.15 0.07
C THR A 30 5.92 4.66 0.12
N SER A 31 5.68 3.53 0.76
CA SER A 31 4.33 2.99 0.83
C SER A 31 3.41 3.90 1.61
N ARG A 32 3.90 4.47 2.70
CA ARG A 32 3.09 5.36 3.51
C ARG A 32 2.71 6.62 2.75
N ARG A 33 3.66 7.19 2.04
CA ARG A 33 3.40 8.38 1.26
C ARG A 33 2.36 8.12 0.18
N ILE A 34 2.50 7.01 -0.54
CA ILE A 34 1.56 6.68 -1.60
C ILE A 34 0.16 6.50 -1.03
N ALA A 35 0.05 5.77 0.08
CA ALA A 35 -1.26 5.56 0.70
C ALA A 35 -1.90 6.87 1.11
N GLN A 36 -1.10 7.76 1.67
CA GLN A 36 -1.61 9.06 2.10
C GLN A 36 -2.07 9.89 0.91
N GLU A 37 -1.33 9.88 -0.16
CA GLU A 37 -1.69 10.67 -1.35
C GLU A 37 -2.96 10.18 -1.99
N ILE A 38 -3.20 8.88 -1.94
CA ILE A 38 -4.40 8.32 -2.52
C ILE A 38 -5.60 8.49 -1.58
N GLY A 39 -5.34 8.61 -0.29
CA GLY A 39 -6.41 8.77 0.68
C GLY A 39 -6.80 7.50 1.39
N LEU A 40 -5.92 6.49 1.37
CA LEU A 40 -6.16 5.27 2.12
C LEU A 40 -5.88 5.49 3.59
N THR A 41 -6.56 4.74 4.43
CA THR A 41 -6.30 4.77 5.87
C THR A 41 -5.70 3.43 6.26
N GLY A 42 -5.09 3.39 7.43
CA GLY A 42 -4.48 2.18 7.93
C GLY A 42 -3.14 2.48 8.56
N TRP A 43 -2.25 1.51 8.49
CA TRP A 43 -0.93 1.67 9.10
C TRP A 43 0.09 0.80 8.37
N VAL A 44 1.36 1.12 8.55
CA VAL A 44 2.46 0.35 8.02
C VAL A 44 3.55 0.30 9.08
N ARG A 45 4.20 -0.84 9.19
CA ARG A 45 5.16 -1.05 10.25
C ARG A 45 6.26 -2.00 9.82
N ASN A 46 7.50 -1.67 10.15
CA ASN A 46 8.61 -2.61 9.99
C ASN A 46 8.53 -3.61 11.12
N GLU A 47 8.65 -4.89 10.80
CA GLU A 47 8.68 -5.92 11.81
C GLU A 47 10.12 -6.23 12.15
N TRP A 48 10.32 -6.80 13.31
CA TRP A 48 11.68 -7.08 13.76
C TRP A 48 12.35 -8.17 12.93
N ASP A 49 11.60 -8.96 12.21
CA ASP A 49 12.18 -10.00 11.35
C ASP A 49 12.54 -9.48 9.96
N GLY A 50 12.40 -8.21 9.72
CA GLY A 50 12.74 -7.61 8.43
C GLY A 50 11.60 -7.50 7.46
N SER A 51 10.44 -8.04 7.79
CA SER A 51 9.28 -7.90 6.91
C SER A 51 8.58 -6.57 7.21
N VAL A 52 7.64 -6.22 6.35
CA VAL A 52 6.81 -5.03 6.54
C VAL A 52 5.36 -5.46 6.56
N SER A 53 4.66 -5.08 7.61
CA SER A 53 3.22 -5.36 7.72
C SER A 53 2.45 -4.09 7.48
N MET A 54 1.29 -4.21 6.86
CA MET A 54 0.45 -3.04 6.69
C MET A 54 -1.00 -3.44 6.58
N GLU A 55 -1.87 -2.52 6.98
CA GLU A 55 -3.29 -2.65 6.75
C GLU A 55 -3.73 -1.41 6.01
N LEU A 56 -4.57 -1.60 5.02
CA LEU A 56 -5.08 -0.50 4.21
C LEU A 56 -6.58 -0.61 4.11
N GLN A 57 -7.23 0.53 4.13
CA GLN A 57 -8.67 0.57 3.95
C GLN A 57 -9.04 1.69 3.01
N GLY A 58 -9.90 1.39 2.06
CA GLY A 58 -10.37 2.35 1.10
C GLY A 58 -11.18 1.67 0.02
N ALA A 59 -11.53 2.42 -0.99
CA ALA A 59 -12.28 1.87 -2.10
C ALA A 59 -11.39 0.97 -2.95
N SER A 60 -11.97 0.02 -3.62
CA SER A 60 -11.22 -0.92 -4.44
C SER A 60 -10.33 -0.25 -5.44
N ASP A 61 -10.81 0.80 -6.08
CA ASP A 61 -10.01 1.50 -7.07
C ASP A 61 -8.82 2.22 -6.45
N GLN A 62 -8.99 2.71 -5.23
CA GLN A 62 -7.88 3.34 -4.51
C GLN A 62 -6.82 2.31 -4.17
N ILE A 63 -7.24 1.15 -3.73
CA ILE A 63 -6.33 0.07 -3.39
C ILE A 63 -5.58 -0.39 -4.64
N ALA A 64 -6.27 -0.51 -5.76
CA ALA A 64 -5.62 -0.89 -7.01
C ALA A 64 -4.58 0.14 -7.42
N ARG A 65 -4.89 1.42 -7.27
CA ARG A 65 -3.93 2.47 -7.59
C ARG A 65 -2.72 2.43 -6.67
N PHE A 66 -2.96 2.11 -5.41
CA PHE A 66 -1.87 1.99 -4.46
C PHE A 66 -0.89 0.92 -4.91
N PHE A 67 -1.38 -0.27 -5.25
CA PHE A 67 -0.49 -1.33 -5.69
C PHE A 67 0.24 -0.99 -6.99
N GLY A 68 -0.44 -0.33 -7.91
CA GLY A 68 0.21 0.08 -9.15
C GLY A 68 1.34 1.06 -8.91
N ARG A 69 1.09 2.05 -8.07
CA ARG A 69 2.11 3.05 -7.76
C ARG A 69 3.25 2.45 -6.96
N LEU A 70 2.93 1.57 -6.02
CA LEU A 70 3.95 0.95 -5.20
C LEU A 70 4.86 0.07 -6.05
N ALA A 71 4.28 -0.70 -6.94
CA ALA A 71 5.06 -1.57 -7.80
C ALA A 71 6.02 -0.76 -8.67
N ARG A 72 5.55 0.34 -9.22
CA ARG A 72 6.41 1.18 -10.02
C ARG A 72 7.52 1.82 -9.21
N ALA A 73 7.17 2.36 -8.07
CA ALA A 73 8.14 3.05 -7.24
C ALA A 73 9.19 2.06 -6.71
N TRP A 74 8.74 0.90 -6.28
CA TRP A 74 9.68 -0.05 -5.70
C TRP A 74 10.55 -0.69 -6.74
N SER A 75 10.01 -0.99 -7.90
CA SER A 75 10.83 -1.58 -8.93
C SER A 75 11.89 -0.60 -9.42
N TYR A 76 11.61 0.69 -9.32
CA TYR A 76 12.59 1.69 -9.69
C TYR A 76 13.79 1.66 -8.74
N TYR A 77 13.56 1.36 -7.49
CA TYR A 77 14.63 1.34 -6.49
C TYR A 77 15.31 0.00 -6.35
N GLN A 78 14.77 -1.04 -6.90
CA GLN A 78 15.38 -2.33 -6.77
C GLN A 78 16.59 -2.45 -7.65
N PRO A 79 17.61 -3.15 -7.18
CA PRO A 79 18.76 -3.37 -8.03
C PRO A 79 18.36 -4.23 -9.20
N ASP A 80 19.02 -4.02 -10.28
CA ASP A 80 18.75 -4.78 -11.44
C ASP A 80 19.68 -5.93 -11.50
N TYR A 81 19.21 -7.04 -11.69
CA TYR A 81 20.11 -8.15 -11.75
C TYR A 81 20.22 -8.65 -13.13
#